data_44bf9c6b1b29bb130a66803216894767
#
_entry.id   44bf9c6b1b29bb130a66803216894767
#
_cell.length_a   1.000
_cell.length_b   1.000
_cell.length_c   1.000
_cell.angle_alpha   90.00
_cell.angle_beta   90.00
_cell.angle_gamma   90.00
#
_symmetry.space_group_name_H-M   'P 1'
#
loop_
_entity.id
_entity.type
_entity.pdbx_description
1 polymer ?
#
loop_
_entity_poly.entity_id
_entity_poly.type
_entity_poly.pdbx_seq_one_letter_code
_entity_poly.pdbx_strand_id
1 'polypeptide(L)'
;MFKADEYINSLTELLKAVYKERLIYIGLQGSYLRGEATENSDIDIMVVVDDITTFDLEEYRRVILTLPDYDKSCGFICGKEELLNWNPLEICHLVHTTKDYYGTLSELVPEYSEYDVRAFVKLSLGNLYHELCHRYIHTSEENNISCLPFTYKSVFFILQNIHYLESGNFIATK
;
A
#
# COMPACT_ATOMS: atom_id res chain seq x y z
N MET A 1 -15.33 -16.84 6.31
CA MET A 1 -14.65 -15.98 5.32
C MET A 1 -14.46 -14.61 5.95
N PHE A 2 -13.25 -14.09 6.00
CA PHE A 2 -12.94 -12.78 6.57
C PHE A 2 -13.67 -11.67 5.78
N LYS A 3 -14.27 -10.72 6.50
CA LYS A 3 -15.08 -9.64 5.92
C LYS A 3 -14.35 -8.31 6.04
N ALA A 4 -13.58 -7.97 5.04
CA ALA A 4 -12.74 -6.77 5.04
C ALA A 4 -13.52 -5.48 5.30
N ASP A 5 -14.69 -5.30 4.67
CA ASP A 5 -15.51 -4.09 4.87
C ASP A 5 -16.01 -3.96 6.33
N GLU A 6 -16.41 -5.07 6.98
CA GLU A 6 -16.84 -5.05 8.39
C GLU A 6 -15.65 -4.71 9.31
N TYR A 7 -14.47 -5.29 9.01
CA TYR A 7 -13.24 -5.01 9.75
C TYR A 7 -12.84 -3.54 9.66
N ILE A 8 -12.78 -2.98 8.43
CA ILE A 8 -12.40 -1.59 8.21
C ILE A 8 -13.40 -0.62 8.85
N ASN A 9 -14.70 -0.91 8.76
CA ASN A 9 -15.71 -0.07 9.41
C ASN A 9 -15.54 -0.08 10.93
N SER A 10 -15.29 -1.25 11.53
CA SER A 10 -15.03 -1.35 12.99
C SER A 10 -13.77 -0.60 13.38
N LEU A 11 -12.67 -0.75 12.62
CA LEU A 11 -11.44 0.00 12.82
C LEU A 11 -11.67 1.50 12.69
N THR A 12 -12.42 1.94 11.68
CA THR A 12 -12.74 3.36 11.45
C THR A 12 -13.42 3.98 12.65
N GLU A 13 -14.43 3.33 13.22
CA GLU A 13 -15.14 3.85 14.39
C GLU A 13 -14.24 3.91 15.64
N LEU A 14 -13.38 2.92 15.84
CA LEU A 14 -12.40 2.95 16.94
C LEU A 14 -11.37 4.07 16.76
N LEU A 15 -10.84 4.27 15.54
CA LEU A 15 -9.88 5.33 15.26
C LEU A 15 -10.50 6.72 15.37
N LYS A 16 -11.76 6.91 14.95
CA LYS A 16 -12.52 8.15 15.19
C LYS A 16 -12.67 8.45 16.69
N ALA A 17 -12.91 7.43 17.51
CA ALA A 17 -13.02 7.63 18.95
C ALA A 17 -11.68 8.04 19.59
N VAL A 18 -10.56 7.49 19.12
CA VAL A 18 -9.22 7.77 19.65
C VAL A 18 -8.67 9.08 19.10
N TYR A 19 -8.63 9.24 17.78
CA TYR A 19 -7.98 10.40 17.15
C TYR A 19 -8.92 11.60 16.97
N LYS A 20 -10.24 11.38 16.98
CA LYS A 20 -11.25 12.44 16.81
C LYS A 20 -10.98 13.28 15.54
N GLU A 21 -10.87 14.59 15.69
CA GLU A 21 -10.61 15.54 14.60
C GLU A 21 -9.22 15.37 13.97
N ARG A 22 -8.31 14.66 14.65
CA ARG A 22 -6.98 14.36 14.16
C ARG A 22 -6.95 13.26 13.10
N LEU A 23 -7.99 12.42 13.02
CA LEU A 23 -8.10 11.41 11.97
C LEU A 23 -8.47 12.08 10.65
N ILE A 24 -7.63 11.94 9.64
CA ILE A 24 -7.81 12.57 8.33
C ILE A 24 -8.25 11.57 7.27
N TYR A 25 -7.67 10.37 7.27
CA TYR A 25 -7.90 9.42 6.20
C TYR A 25 -7.80 7.97 6.64
N ILE A 26 -8.62 7.12 6.01
CA ILE A 26 -8.50 5.65 6.05
C ILE A 26 -8.77 5.10 4.65
N GLY A 27 -7.89 4.23 4.16
CA GLY A 27 -8.04 3.55 2.87
C GLY A 27 -7.66 2.07 2.91
N LEU A 28 -8.25 1.30 2.02
CA LEU A 28 -7.93 -0.12 1.79
C LEU A 28 -7.03 -0.27 0.58
N GLN A 29 -6.03 -1.11 0.71
CA GLN A 29 -5.08 -1.47 -0.33
C GLN A 29 -5.01 -3.00 -0.52
N GLY A 30 -4.07 -3.46 -1.29
CA GLY A 30 -3.63 -4.85 -1.33
C GLY A 30 -4.62 -5.83 -1.97
N SER A 31 -4.53 -7.08 -1.56
CA SER A 31 -5.25 -8.20 -2.18
C SER A 31 -6.75 -8.15 -1.94
N TYR A 32 -7.20 -7.64 -0.80
CA TYR A 32 -8.64 -7.47 -0.52
C TYR A 32 -9.28 -6.43 -1.41
N LEU A 33 -8.60 -5.32 -1.70
CA LEU A 33 -9.10 -4.32 -2.66
C LEU A 33 -9.26 -4.93 -4.07
N ARG A 34 -8.32 -5.76 -4.48
CA ARG A 34 -8.31 -6.36 -5.82
C ARG A 34 -9.23 -7.58 -5.98
N GLY A 35 -9.84 -8.07 -4.88
CA GLY A 35 -10.61 -9.31 -4.91
C GLY A 35 -9.77 -10.58 -5.08
N GLU A 36 -8.48 -10.51 -4.78
CA GLU A 36 -7.49 -11.59 -4.91
C GLU A 36 -7.10 -12.21 -3.56
N ALA A 37 -7.77 -11.80 -2.47
CA ALA A 37 -7.44 -12.25 -1.13
C ALA A 37 -7.71 -13.74 -0.93
N THR A 38 -6.80 -14.42 -0.23
CA THR A 38 -6.90 -15.80 0.22
C THR A 38 -7.10 -15.85 1.74
N GLU A 39 -7.26 -17.05 2.31
CA GLU A 39 -7.37 -17.24 3.76
C GLU A 39 -6.12 -16.74 4.52
N ASN A 40 -4.96 -16.78 3.87
CA ASN A 40 -3.68 -16.34 4.44
C ASN A 40 -3.35 -14.87 4.14
N SER A 41 -4.22 -14.16 3.43
CA SER A 41 -3.98 -12.75 3.10
C SER A 41 -4.19 -11.88 4.33
N ASP A 42 -3.25 -10.96 4.51
CA ASP A 42 -3.37 -9.80 5.38
C ASP A 42 -4.25 -8.72 4.76
N ILE A 43 -4.74 -7.82 5.59
CA ILE A 43 -5.54 -6.67 5.18
C ILE A 43 -4.70 -5.40 5.25
N ASP A 44 -4.39 -4.83 4.10
CA ASP A 44 -3.55 -3.65 3.96
C ASP A 44 -4.38 -2.38 4.14
N ILE A 45 -4.19 -1.67 5.26
CA ILE A 45 -4.93 -0.45 5.59
C ILE A 45 -3.96 0.73 5.74
N MET A 46 -4.27 1.82 5.06
CA MET A 46 -3.57 3.08 5.19
C MET A 46 -4.37 4.02 6.09
N VAL A 47 -3.70 4.61 7.09
CA VAL A 47 -4.30 5.60 8.00
C VAL A 47 -3.47 6.88 7.98
N VAL A 48 -4.13 8.04 7.92
CA VAL A 48 -3.48 9.34 8.03
C VAL A 48 -4.10 10.14 9.16
N VAL A 49 -3.24 10.69 10.01
CA VAL A 49 -3.60 11.64 11.08
C VAL A 49 -2.98 13.01 10.80
N ASP A 50 -3.37 14.03 11.53
CA ASP A 50 -2.87 15.40 11.35
C ASP A 50 -1.36 15.52 11.58
N ASP A 51 -0.88 15.00 12.69
CA ASP A 51 0.51 14.92 13.09
C ASP A 51 0.76 13.56 13.74
N ILE A 52 1.94 12.98 13.56
CA ILE A 52 2.26 11.64 14.06
C ILE A 52 3.39 11.67 15.07
N THR A 53 3.17 11.02 16.19
CA THR A 53 4.16 10.82 17.26
C THR A 53 4.32 9.35 17.60
N THR A 54 5.35 9.01 18.36
CA THR A 54 5.51 7.64 18.87
C THR A 54 4.35 7.21 19.75
N PHE A 55 3.71 8.15 20.46
CA PHE A 55 2.51 7.87 21.25
C PHE A 55 1.33 7.45 20.35
N ASP A 56 1.16 8.11 19.20
CA ASP A 56 0.12 7.76 18.22
C ASP A 56 0.32 6.35 17.65
N LEU A 57 1.56 5.94 17.42
CA LEU A 57 1.87 4.57 16.98
C LEU A 57 1.48 3.53 18.06
N GLU A 58 1.72 3.85 19.34
CA GLU A 58 1.31 2.98 20.46
C GLU A 58 -0.22 2.91 20.58
N GLU A 59 -0.92 4.04 20.45
CA GLU A 59 -2.38 4.08 20.46
C GLU A 59 -2.98 3.30 19.28
N TYR A 60 -2.46 3.49 18.06
CA TYR A 60 -2.87 2.73 16.89
C TYR A 60 -2.71 1.22 17.12
N ARG A 61 -1.56 0.80 17.64
CA ARG A 61 -1.30 -0.60 17.98
C ARG A 61 -2.30 -1.12 19.01
N ARG A 62 -2.63 -0.34 20.04
CA ARG A 62 -3.63 -0.75 21.02
C ARG A 62 -5.01 -0.95 20.39
N VAL A 63 -5.42 -0.04 19.50
CA VAL A 63 -6.69 -0.17 18.77
C VAL A 63 -6.70 -1.45 17.93
N ILE A 64 -5.67 -1.71 17.13
CA ILE A 64 -5.57 -2.92 16.32
C ILE A 64 -5.72 -4.18 17.18
N LEU A 65 -5.04 -4.26 18.31
CA LEU A 65 -5.10 -5.42 19.21
C LEU A 65 -6.48 -5.67 19.84
N THR A 66 -7.42 -4.74 19.77
CA THR A 66 -8.80 -4.94 20.25
C THR A 66 -9.73 -5.56 19.23
N LEU A 67 -9.31 -5.58 17.95
CA LEU A 67 -10.12 -6.11 16.86
C LEU A 67 -10.04 -7.64 16.80
N PRO A 68 -11.14 -8.32 16.44
CA PRO A 68 -11.06 -9.71 16.03
C PRO A 68 -10.18 -9.82 14.76
N ASP A 69 -9.44 -10.92 14.62
CA ASP A 69 -8.52 -11.15 13.49
C ASP A 69 -7.42 -10.06 13.34
N TYR A 70 -6.99 -9.45 14.46
CA TYR A 70 -5.96 -8.41 14.48
C TYR A 70 -4.64 -8.87 13.85
N ASP A 71 -4.37 -10.15 13.86
CA ASP A 71 -3.20 -10.80 13.26
C ASP A 71 -3.17 -10.69 11.74
N LYS A 72 -4.32 -10.41 11.11
CA LYS A 72 -4.41 -10.10 9.68
C LYS A 72 -4.13 -8.63 9.35
N SER A 73 -4.08 -7.77 10.36
CA SER A 73 -3.89 -6.33 10.13
C SER A 73 -2.49 -6.03 9.63
N CYS A 74 -2.40 -5.40 8.48
CA CYS A 74 -1.19 -4.90 7.84
C CYS A 74 -1.42 -3.46 7.37
N GLY A 75 -0.39 -2.82 6.84
CA GLY A 75 -0.48 -1.46 6.36
C GLY A 75 0.33 -0.49 7.21
N PHE A 76 0.00 0.78 7.13
CA PHE A 76 0.76 1.81 7.84
C PHE A 76 -0.10 2.98 8.30
N ILE A 77 0.42 3.71 9.27
CA ILE A 77 -0.11 5.00 9.70
C ILE A 77 0.98 6.07 9.52
N CYS A 78 0.60 7.24 9.03
CA CYS A 78 1.48 8.40 8.90
C CYS A 78 0.76 9.71 9.27
N GLY A 79 1.52 10.78 9.42
CA GLY A 79 0.98 12.13 9.54
C GLY A 79 0.71 12.74 8.16
N LYS A 80 -0.06 13.83 8.16
CA LYS A 80 -0.39 14.56 6.94
C LYS A 80 0.84 15.14 6.24
N GLU A 81 1.78 15.69 7.03
CA GLU A 81 3.00 16.28 6.48
C GLU A 81 3.92 15.24 5.83
N GLU A 82 4.03 14.04 6.40
CA GLU A 82 4.77 12.93 5.78
C GLU A 82 4.15 12.54 4.45
N LEU A 83 2.83 12.48 4.37
CA LEU A 83 2.14 12.12 3.13
C LEU A 83 2.24 13.22 2.06
N LEU A 84 2.11 14.51 2.45
CA LEU A 84 2.30 15.65 1.53
C LEU A 84 3.71 15.73 0.94
N ASN A 85 4.71 15.19 1.66
CA ASN A 85 6.10 15.12 1.24
C ASN A 85 6.49 13.74 0.69
N TRP A 86 5.52 12.87 0.41
CA TRP A 86 5.81 11.54 -0.14
C TRP A 86 6.45 11.62 -1.51
N ASN A 87 7.21 10.59 -1.86
CA ASN A 87 7.91 10.57 -3.14
C ASN A 87 6.92 10.57 -4.34
N PRO A 88 6.92 11.58 -5.21
CA PRO A 88 6.03 11.66 -6.36
C PRO A 88 6.06 10.43 -7.29
N LEU A 89 7.17 9.68 -7.31
CA LEU A 89 7.30 8.44 -8.09
C LEU A 89 6.30 7.37 -7.67
N GLU A 90 5.87 7.37 -6.42
CA GLU A 90 4.99 6.34 -5.85
C GLU A 90 3.51 6.76 -5.86
N ILE A 91 3.22 8.06 -6.04
CA ILE A 91 1.87 8.60 -5.88
C ILE A 91 0.87 8.05 -6.90
N CYS A 92 1.29 7.90 -8.17
CA CYS A 92 0.42 7.30 -9.18
C CYS A 92 -0.08 5.92 -8.74
N HIS A 93 0.83 5.07 -8.32
CA HIS A 93 0.50 3.73 -7.83
C HIS A 93 -0.39 3.80 -6.58
N LEU A 94 -0.02 4.61 -5.61
CA LEU A 94 -0.74 4.77 -4.34
C LEU A 94 -2.20 5.16 -4.57
N VAL A 95 -2.46 6.19 -5.37
CA VAL A 95 -3.82 6.70 -5.65
C VAL A 95 -4.66 5.65 -6.39
N HIS A 96 -4.09 4.99 -7.39
CA HIS A 96 -4.82 4.01 -8.19
C HIS A 96 -5.02 2.65 -7.52
N THR A 97 -4.26 2.35 -6.45
CA THR A 97 -4.35 1.08 -5.73
C THR A 97 -4.88 1.22 -4.30
N THR A 98 -5.54 2.33 -4.00
CA THR A 98 -6.17 2.57 -2.69
C THR A 98 -7.65 2.93 -2.88
N LYS A 99 -8.53 2.32 -2.08
CA LYS A 99 -9.96 2.65 -2.00
C LYS A 99 -10.22 3.44 -0.73
N ASP A 100 -10.79 4.62 -0.88
CA ASP A 100 -11.16 5.49 0.23
C ASP A 100 -12.30 4.90 1.06
N TYR A 101 -12.14 4.88 2.39
CA TYR A 101 -13.17 4.57 3.38
C TYR A 101 -13.51 5.78 4.24
N TYR A 102 -12.55 6.64 4.52
CA TYR A 102 -12.74 7.89 5.23
C TYR A 102 -11.77 8.94 4.67
N GLY A 103 -12.27 10.12 4.34
CA GLY A 103 -11.49 11.15 3.64
C GLY A 103 -11.25 10.85 2.15
N THR A 104 -10.40 11.65 1.52
CA THR A 104 -10.09 11.55 0.08
C THR A 104 -8.57 11.59 -0.11
N LEU A 105 -7.98 10.46 -0.57
CA LEU A 105 -6.53 10.34 -0.69
C LEU A 105 -5.93 11.35 -1.68
N SER A 106 -6.58 11.58 -2.81
CA SER A 106 -6.07 12.48 -3.85
C SER A 106 -5.92 13.95 -3.42
N GLU A 107 -6.57 14.34 -2.31
CA GLU A 107 -6.45 15.69 -1.74
C GLU A 107 -5.27 15.80 -0.74
N LEU A 108 -4.67 14.67 -0.38
CA LEU A 108 -3.65 14.58 0.67
C LEU A 108 -2.25 14.27 0.15
N VAL A 109 -2.14 13.90 -1.12
CA VAL A 109 -0.87 13.50 -1.73
C VAL A 109 -0.31 14.62 -2.60
N PRO A 110 1.02 14.69 -2.84
CA PRO A 110 1.60 15.63 -3.77
C PRO A 110 1.13 15.35 -5.22
N GLU A 111 1.17 16.37 -6.05
CA GLU A 111 0.96 16.21 -7.48
C GLU A 111 2.06 15.32 -8.09
N TYR A 112 1.67 14.52 -9.07
CA TYR A 112 2.59 13.72 -9.86
C TYR A 112 2.32 13.90 -11.35
N SER A 113 3.30 13.59 -12.16
CA SER A 113 3.27 13.74 -13.61
C SER A 113 3.63 12.42 -14.31
N GLU A 114 3.41 12.36 -15.62
CA GLU A 114 3.92 11.22 -16.42
C GLU A 114 5.44 11.04 -16.30
N TYR A 115 6.19 12.12 -16.07
CA TYR A 115 7.63 12.03 -15.85
C TYR A 115 7.94 11.22 -14.59
N ASP A 116 7.20 11.42 -13.52
CA ASP A 116 7.38 10.69 -12.27
C ASP A 116 7.03 9.20 -12.44
N VAL A 117 5.95 8.90 -13.15
CA VAL A 117 5.58 7.50 -13.47
C VAL A 117 6.65 6.83 -14.34
N ARG A 118 7.21 7.53 -15.33
CA ARG A 118 8.33 7.01 -16.14
C ARG A 118 9.60 6.80 -15.32
N ALA A 119 9.89 7.71 -14.39
CA ALA A 119 11.04 7.59 -13.49
C ALA A 119 10.86 6.40 -12.53
N PHE A 120 9.65 6.19 -12.00
CA PHE A 120 9.30 4.98 -11.22
C PHE A 120 9.57 3.70 -12.00
N VAL A 121 9.07 3.60 -13.24
CA VAL A 121 9.28 2.43 -14.11
C VAL A 121 10.77 2.16 -14.32
N LYS A 122 11.56 3.19 -14.64
CA LYS A 122 13.01 3.05 -14.85
C LYS A 122 13.74 2.59 -13.59
N LEU A 123 13.43 3.19 -12.45
CA LEU A 123 14.02 2.84 -11.16
C LEU A 123 13.69 1.39 -10.79
N SER A 124 12.41 1.02 -10.88
CA SER A 124 11.92 -0.32 -10.56
C SER A 124 12.51 -1.40 -11.47
N LEU A 125 12.64 -1.13 -12.77
CA LEU A 125 13.32 -2.03 -13.72
C LEU A 125 14.80 -2.20 -13.38
N GLY A 126 15.50 -1.11 -13.04
CA GLY A 126 16.90 -1.16 -12.64
C GLY A 126 17.11 -1.98 -11.37
N ASN A 127 16.27 -1.78 -10.36
CA ASN A 127 16.31 -2.53 -9.11
C ASN A 127 16.00 -4.02 -9.35
N LEU A 128 14.96 -4.33 -10.12
CA LEU A 128 14.60 -5.71 -10.46
C LEU A 128 15.72 -6.42 -11.23
N TYR A 129 16.32 -5.73 -12.22
CA TYR A 129 17.45 -6.28 -12.97
C TYR A 129 18.65 -6.58 -12.05
N HIS A 130 19.01 -5.63 -11.18
CA HIS A 130 20.08 -5.84 -10.20
C HIS A 130 19.77 -7.01 -9.27
N GLU A 131 18.57 -7.08 -8.73
CA GLU A 131 18.12 -8.16 -7.84
C GLU A 131 18.22 -9.53 -8.50
N LEU A 132 17.74 -9.66 -9.74
CA LEU A 132 17.78 -10.91 -10.50
C LEU A 132 19.22 -11.37 -10.78
N CYS A 133 20.08 -10.44 -11.24
CA CYS A 133 21.49 -10.75 -11.46
C CYS A 133 22.20 -11.16 -10.17
N HIS A 134 21.98 -10.40 -9.08
CA HIS A 134 22.57 -10.69 -7.79
C HIS A 134 22.15 -12.07 -7.26
N ARG A 135 20.85 -12.39 -7.31
CA ARG A 135 20.34 -13.69 -6.88
C ARG A 135 20.91 -14.83 -7.74
N TYR A 136 20.93 -14.65 -9.06
CA TYR A 136 21.46 -15.66 -9.97
C TYR A 136 22.92 -16.01 -9.66
N ILE A 137 23.74 -15.03 -9.30
CA ILE A 137 25.17 -15.21 -9.01
C ILE A 137 25.42 -15.74 -7.61
N HIS A 138 24.66 -15.26 -6.60
CA HIS A 138 25.01 -15.40 -5.19
C HIS A 138 24.09 -16.31 -4.39
N THR A 139 23.00 -16.86 -4.98
CA THR A 139 22.10 -17.76 -4.28
C THR A 139 21.97 -19.12 -4.95
N SER A 140 21.48 -20.12 -4.23
CA SER A 140 21.18 -21.44 -4.81
C SER A 140 20.02 -21.37 -5.80
N GLU A 141 19.96 -22.32 -6.72
CA GLU A 141 18.85 -22.45 -7.67
C GLU A 141 17.49 -22.59 -6.95
N GLU A 142 17.44 -23.37 -5.89
CA GLU A 142 16.23 -23.57 -5.07
C GLU A 142 15.73 -22.23 -4.49
N ASN A 143 16.62 -21.43 -3.91
CA ASN A 143 16.27 -20.10 -3.40
C ASN A 143 15.83 -19.14 -4.51
N ASN A 144 16.45 -19.20 -5.69
CA ASN A 144 16.02 -18.42 -6.84
C ASN A 144 14.60 -18.77 -7.27
N ILE A 145 14.25 -20.04 -7.33
CA ILE A 145 12.91 -20.52 -7.69
C ILE A 145 11.90 -20.08 -6.62
N SER A 146 12.22 -20.20 -5.34
CA SER A 146 11.31 -19.78 -4.25
C SER A 146 10.99 -18.30 -4.24
N CYS A 147 11.86 -17.45 -4.80
CA CYS A 147 11.66 -16.00 -4.93
C CYS A 147 10.86 -15.58 -6.18
N LEU A 148 10.58 -16.49 -7.13
CA LEU A 148 9.85 -16.14 -8.36
C LEU A 148 8.49 -15.46 -8.12
N PRO A 149 7.66 -15.85 -7.15
CA PRO A 149 6.40 -15.17 -6.89
C PRO A 149 6.57 -13.67 -6.60
N PHE A 150 7.60 -13.30 -5.83
CA PHE A 150 7.93 -11.89 -5.54
C PHE A 150 8.41 -11.16 -6.78
N THR A 151 9.23 -11.82 -7.60
CA THR A 151 9.70 -11.29 -8.89
C THR A 151 8.51 -10.98 -9.81
N TYR A 152 7.59 -11.92 -9.97
CA TYR A 152 6.38 -11.71 -10.79
C TYR A 152 5.49 -10.58 -10.24
N LYS A 153 5.38 -10.44 -8.92
CA LYS A 153 4.67 -9.33 -8.29
C LYS A 153 5.31 -7.98 -8.66
N SER A 154 6.64 -7.89 -8.62
CA SER A 154 7.38 -6.67 -9.02
C SER A 154 7.19 -6.35 -10.50
N VAL A 155 7.31 -7.36 -11.37
CA VAL A 155 7.05 -7.20 -12.83
C VAL A 155 5.63 -6.71 -13.09
N PHE A 156 4.64 -7.26 -12.40
CA PHE A 156 3.25 -6.85 -12.54
C PHE A 156 3.07 -5.36 -12.23
N PHE A 157 3.62 -4.86 -11.11
CA PHE A 157 3.52 -3.44 -10.75
C PHE A 157 4.23 -2.52 -11.75
N ILE A 158 5.34 -2.97 -12.33
CA ILE A 158 6.02 -2.23 -13.41
C ILE A 158 5.12 -2.16 -14.65
N LEU A 159 4.54 -3.29 -15.06
CA LEU A 159 3.66 -3.37 -16.23
C LEU A 159 2.37 -2.56 -16.06
N GLN A 160 1.80 -2.48 -14.86
CA GLN A 160 0.65 -1.60 -14.57
C GLN A 160 0.98 -0.14 -14.87
N ASN A 161 2.15 0.34 -14.44
CA ASN A 161 2.57 1.72 -14.67
C ASN A 161 2.92 1.98 -16.15
N ILE A 162 3.50 1.01 -16.86
CA ILE A 162 3.73 1.11 -18.32
C ILE A 162 2.38 1.20 -19.05
N HIS A 163 1.43 0.33 -18.73
CA HIS A 163 0.10 0.35 -19.33
C HIS A 163 -0.62 1.68 -19.07
N TYR A 164 -0.52 2.21 -17.86
CA TYR A 164 -1.08 3.53 -17.54
C TYR A 164 -0.47 4.64 -18.40
N LEU A 165 0.86 4.64 -18.59
CA LEU A 165 1.54 5.62 -19.45
C LEU A 165 1.12 5.54 -20.91
N GLU A 166 0.76 4.35 -21.41
CA GLU A 166 0.38 4.12 -22.79
C GLU A 166 -1.11 4.38 -23.06
N SER A 167 -1.98 4.07 -22.10
CA SER A 167 -3.43 4.05 -22.30
C SER A 167 -4.20 5.09 -21.47
N GLY A 168 -3.58 5.69 -20.45
CA GLY A 168 -4.25 6.50 -19.45
C GLY A 168 -5.13 5.69 -18.48
N ASN A 169 -5.18 4.34 -18.61
CA ASN A 169 -5.99 3.47 -17.78
C ASN A 169 -5.12 2.65 -16.83
N PHE A 170 -5.44 2.65 -15.55
CA PHE A 170 -4.74 1.83 -14.56
C PHE A 170 -5.47 0.49 -14.36
N ILE A 171 -4.76 -0.63 -14.58
CA ILE A 171 -5.28 -1.98 -14.35
C ILE A 171 -5.01 -2.35 -12.88
N ALA A 172 -6.05 -2.46 -12.07
CA ALA A 172 -5.92 -2.72 -10.63
C ALA A 172 -5.70 -4.20 -10.29
N THR A 173 -6.14 -5.13 -11.16
CA THR A 173 -6.10 -6.59 -10.93
C THR A 173 -4.99 -7.28 -11.70
N LYS A 174 -4.47 -8.37 -11.16
CA LYS A 174 -3.50 -9.27 -11.83
C LYS A 174 -4.17 -10.17 -12.86
#